data_8426fd60aa496b974b415d902a5d6c02
#
_entry.id   8426fd60aa496b974b415d902a5d6c02
#
_cell.length_a   1.000
_cell.length_b   1.000
_cell.length_c   1.000
_cell.angle_alpha   90.00
_cell.angle_beta   90.00
_cell.angle_gamma   90.00
#
_symmetry.space_group_name_H-M   'P 1'
#
loop_
_entity.id
_entity.type
_entity.pdbx_description
1 polymer ?
#
loop_
_entity_poly.entity_id
_entity_poly.type
_entity_poly.pdbx_seq_one_letter_code
_entity_poly.pdbx_strand_id
1 'polypeptide(L)'
;FLAGGFHLVRNPAAGLGLLGTGAWLYLAVAFSEELLFRGYLFQRLEKALGRWRTQWLVALLFAAVHWGNPGMTGSTRILASLSIAMAGLLLGLCYLRTRSLALPIGLHLGWNWAQGTLLGFGVSGIPNGGWWTPVFHGQPEWLTGGAFGLEASLPCALVGAVACLALARGLGGGNPANRIMGNSIK
;
A
#
# COMPACT_ATOMS: atom_id res chain seq x y z
N PHE A 1 1.61 -13.02 -17.09
CA PHE A 1 2.83 -13.77 -17.01
C PHE A 1 2.56 -15.24 -16.70
N LEU A 2 3.08 -15.91 -15.65
CA LEU A 2 2.92 -17.36 -15.50
C LEU A 2 1.46 -17.87 -15.46
N ALA A 3 0.51 -17.03 -15.07
CA ALA A 3 -0.92 -17.36 -15.08
C ALA A 3 -1.70 -16.78 -16.29
N GLY A 4 -1.02 -16.10 -17.24
CA GLY A 4 -1.64 -15.58 -18.47
C GLY A 4 -2.73 -14.52 -18.26
N GLY A 5 -2.80 -13.86 -17.10
CA GLY A 5 -3.88 -12.95 -16.74
C GLY A 5 -3.93 -11.66 -17.56
N PHE A 6 -2.77 -11.14 -17.95
CA PHE A 6 -2.62 -9.96 -18.78
C PHE A 6 -1.24 -9.92 -19.44
N HIS A 7 -1.08 -9.10 -20.47
CA HIS A 7 0.22 -8.65 -20.98
C HIS A 7 0.28 -7.12 -21.01
N LEU A 8 1.50 -6.59 -21.05
CA LEU A 8 1.74 -5.15 -21.10
C LEU A 8 2.10 -4.73 -22.52
N VAL A 9 1.40 -3.73 -23.03
CA VAL A 9 1.68 -3.09 -24.31
C VAL A 9 2.23 -1.70 -24.06
N ARG A 10 3.29 -1.31 -24.79
CA ARG A 10 3.85 0.05 -24.67
C ARG A 10 2.81 1.07 -25.10
N ASN A 11 2.54 2.06 -24.26
CA ASN A 11 1.69 3.18 -24.64
C ASN A 11 2.48 4.17 -25.50
N PRO A 12 2.17 4.30 -26.80
CA PRO A 12 2.95 5.16 -27.71
C PRO A 12 2.77 6.65 -27.40
N ALA A 13 1.67 7.04 -26.74
CA ALA A 13 1.42 8.43 -26.34
C ALA A 13 2.13 8.83 -25.04
N ALA A 14 2.71 7.87 -24.30
CA ALA A 14 3.37 8.17 -23.04
C ALA A 14 4.79 8.73 -23.27
N GLY A 15 5.00 9.97 -22.88
CA GLY A 15 6.31 10.63 -22.83
C GLY A 15 6.91 10.65 -21.43
N LEU A 16 8.18 11.06 -21.32
CA LEU A 16 8.89 11.16 -20.01
C LEU A 16 8.16 12.06 -18.99
N GLY A 17 7.45 13.10 -19.47
CA GLY A 17 6.65 13.96 -18.62
C GLY A 17 5.59 13.21 -17.80
N LEU A 18 5.02 12.13 -18.33
CA LEU A 18 4.06 11.28 -17.62
C LEU A 18 4.67 10.68 -16.35
N LEU A 19 5.92 10.23 -16.41
CA LEU A 19 6.60 9.64 -15.25
C LEU A 19 6.80 10.66 -14.14
N GLY A 20 7.18 11.89 -14.50
CA GLY A 20 7.39 12.99 -13.55
C GLY A 20 6.08 13.50 -12.94
N THR A 21 5.04 13.73 -13.76
CA THR A 21 3.73 14.17 -13.27
C THR A 21 3.06 13.12 -12.39
N GLY A 22 3.18 11.83 -12.76
CA GLY A 22 2.69 10.73 -11.92
C GLY A 22 3.43 10.63 -10.59
N ALA A 23 4.76 10.80 -10.59
CA ALA A 23 5.54 10.82 -9.35
C ALA A 23 5.09 11.95 -8.40
N TRP A 24 4.85 13.14 -8.96
CA TRP A 24 4.36 14.27 -8.18
C TRP A 24 2.95 14.04 -7.64
N LEU A 25 2.04 13.52 -8.47
CA LEU A 25 0.67 13.19 -8.06
C LEU A 25 0.68 12.19 -6.89
N TYR A 26 1.36 11.07 -7.06
CA TYR A 26 1.37 10.03 -6.04
C TYR A 26 2.22 10.37 -4.81
N LEU A 27 3.17 11.30 -4.93
CA LEU A 27 3.83 11.90 -3.76
C LEU A 27 2.82 12.71 -2.94
N ALA A 28 1.99 13.53 -3.59
CA ALA A 28 0.97 14.31 -2.90
C ALA A 28 -0.07 13.40 -2.21
N VAL A 29 -0.54 12.34 -2.90
CA VAL A 29 -1.45 11.33 -2.33
C VAL A 29 -0.80 10.64 -1.13
N ALA A 30 0.37 10.05 -1.30
CA ALA A 30 1.05 9.32 -0.22
C ALA A 30 1.37 10.24 0.96
N PHE A 31 1.83 11.46 0.70
CA PHE A 31 2.12 12.42 1.77
C PHE A 31 0.87 12.79 2.58
N SER A 32 -0.24 13.13 1.91
CA SER A 32 -1.47 13.52 2.59
C SER A 32 -2.07 12.37 3.41
N GLU A 33 -2.11 11.17 2.85
CA GLU A 33 -2.66 10.01 3.53
C GLU A 33 -1.77 9.55 4.68
N GLU A 34 -0.46 9.44 4.48
CA GLU A 34 0.45 9.04 5.55
C GLU A 34 0.53 10.07 6.68
N LEU A 35 0.45 11.37 6.36
CA LEU A 35 0.40 12.41 7.37
C LEU A 35 -0.87 12.29 8.24
N LEU A 36 -2.02 12.02 7.62
CA LEU A 36 -3.28 11.84 8.34
C LEU A 36 -3.26 10.56 9.19
N PHE A 37 -2.98 9.41 8.55
CA PHE A 37 -3.13 8.10 9.17
C PHE A 37 -1.98 7.77 10.11
N ARG A 38 -0.71 8.01 9.73
CA ARG A 38 0.49 7.64 10.53
C ARG A 38 1.11 8.82 11.25
N GLY A 39 0.96 10.02 10.69
CA GLY A 39 1.45 11.25 11.32
C GLY A 39 0.61 11.67 12.52
N TYR A 40 -0.70 11.77 12.38
CA TYR A 40 -1.57 12.27 13.44
C TYR A 40 -2.36 11.16 14.13
N LEU A 41 -3.24 10.48 13.40
CA LEU A 41 -4.20 9.53 13.96
C LEU A 41 -3.51 8.38 14.70
N PHE A 42 -2.55 7.74 14.05
CA PHE A 42 -1.82 6.61 14.63
C PHE A 42 -1.11 6.99 15.93
N GLN A 43 -0.40 8.11 15.93
CA GLN A 43 0.38 8.54 17.09
C GLN A 43 -0.51 8.89 18.30
N ARG A 44 -1.70 9.45 18.05
CA ARG A 44 -2.67 9.71 19.12
C ARG A 44 -3.29 8.44 19.66
N LEU A 45 -3.70 7.55 18.78
CA LEU A 45 -4.29 6.26 19.17
C LEU A 45 -3.25 5.33 19.83
N GLU A 46 -1.99 5.35 19.38
CA GLU A 46 -0.93 4.52 19.99
C GLU A 46 -0.72 4.85 21.46
N LYS A 47 -0.82 6.12 21.84
CA LYS A 47 -0.73 6.56 23.25
C LYS A 47 -1.91 6.07 24.08
N ALA A 48 -3.11 6.00 23.51
CA ALA A 48 -4.32 5.63 24.20
C ALA A 48 -4.57 4.11 24.24
N LEU A 49 -4.33 3.41 23.13
CA LEU A 49 -4.74 2.00 22.93
C LEU A 49 -3.55 1.02 22.90
N GLY A 50 -2.33 1.56 22.82
CA GLY A 50 -1.13 0.78 22.59
C GLY A 50 -0.94 0.39 21.13
N ARG A 51 0.28 -0.04 20.80
CA ARG A 51 0.79 -0.24 19.42
C ARG A 51 -0.07 -1.16 18.57
N TRP A 52 -0.40 -2.36 19.04
CA TRP A 52 -1.05 -3.38 18.22
C TRP A 52 -2.53 -3.13 17.97
N ARG A 53 -3.26 -2.60 18.97
CA ARG A 53 -4.67 -2.22 18.78
C ARG A 53 -4.79 -1.07 17.79
N THR A 54 -3.91 -0.08 17.90
CA THR A 54 -3.83 1.03 16.96
C THR A 54 -3.53 0.56 15.54
N GLN A 55 -2.58 -0.36 15.39
CA GLN A 55 -2.17 -0.92 14.11
C GLN A 55 -3.36 -1.52 13.35
N TRP A 56 -4.16 -2.37 14.02
CA TRP A 56 -5.34 -2.97 13.42
C TRP A 56 -6.44 -1.93 13.15
N LEU A 57 -6.73 -1.07 14.12
CA LEU A 57 -7.77 -0.06 13.98
C LEU A 57 -7.50 0.88 12.80
N VAL A 58 -6.27 1.41 12.70
CA VAL A 58 -5.91 2.33 11.61
C VAL A 58 -5.89 1.62 10.27
N ALA A 59 -5.46 0.36 10.19
CA ALA A 59 -5.50 -0.42 8.96
C ALA A 59 -6.93 -0.66 8.47
N LEU A 60 -7.85 -0.98 9.36
CA LEU A 60 -9.27 -1.16 9.02
C LEU A 60 -9.92 0.17 8.60
N LEU A 61 -9.63 1.26 9.31
CA LEU A 61 -10.10 2.59 8.91
C LEU A 61 -9.54 3.00 7.55
N PHE A 62 -8.27 2.70 7.27
CA PHE A 62 -7.65 2.96 5.98
C PHE A 62 -8.37 2.21 4.84
N ALA A 63 -8.75 0.96 5.05
CA ALA A 63 -9.55 0.23 4.08
C ALA A 63 -10.98 0.80 3.95
N ALA A 64 -11.60 1.18 5.06
CA ALA A 64 -12.98 1.67 5.07
C ALA A 64 -13.16 3.00 4.32
N VAL A 65 -12.19 3.92 4.40
CA VAL A 65 -12.26 5.21 3.67
C VAL A 65 -12.20 5.02 2.15
N HIS A 66 -11.69 3.88 1.66
CA HIS A 66 -11.68 3.55 0.24
C HIS A 66 -13.01 2.95 -0.27
N TRP A 67 -13.98 2.67 0.61
CA TRP A 67 -15.25 2.07 0.20
C TRP A 67 -16.10 2.95 -0.72
N GLY A 68 -15.85 4.26 -0.75
CA GLY A 68 -16.45 5.19 -1.70
C GLY A 68 -15.83 5.21 -3.09
N ASN A 69 -14.73 4.49 -3.31
CA ASN A 69 -14.01 4.51 -4.57
C ASN A 69 -14.78 3.76 -5.69
N PRO A 70 -14.59 4.16 -6.96
CA PRO A 70 -15.19 3.47 -8.09
C PRO A 70 -14.83 1.97 -8.10
N GLY A 71 -15.79 1.11 -8.44
CA GLY A 71 -15.58 -0.33 -8.53
C GLY A 71 -15.57 -1.09 -7.19
N MET A 72 -15.72 -0.43 -6.05
CA MET A 72 -15.82 -1.07 -4.73
C MET A 72 -17.16 -1.79 -4.52
N THR A 73 -17.45 -2.80 -5.34
CA THR A 73 -18.70 -3.57 -5.33
C THR A 73 -18.43 -5.08 -5.33
N GLY A 74 -19.37 -5.88 -4.91
CA GLY A 74 -19.33 -7.34 -4.99
C GLY A 74 -18.03 -7.97 -4.43
N SER A 75 -17.47 -8.92 -5.15
CA SER A 75 -16.22 -9.61 -4.78
C SER A 75 -14.99 -8.70 -4.77
N THR A 76 -14.97 -7.70 -5.66
CA THR A 76 -13.92 -6.68 -5.71
C THR A 76 -13.81 -5.93 -4.39
N ARG A 77 -14.93 -5.57 -3.77
CA ARG A 77 -14.96 -4.91 -2.46
C ARG A 77 -14.29 -5.74 -1.38
N ILE A 78 -14.50 -7.06 -1.37
CA ILE A 78 -13.91 -7.95 -0.35
C ILE A 78 -12.40 -8.02 -0.53
N LEU A 79 -11.93 -8.30 -1.75
CA LEU A 79 -10.51 -8.43 -2.04
C LEU A 79 -9.76 -7.11 -1.90
N ALA A 80 -10.30 -6.01 -2.41
CA ALA A 80 -9.72 -4.69 -2.26
C ALA A 80 -9.64 -4.28 -0.79
N SER A 81 -10.72 -4.49 0.00
CA SER A 81 -10.69 -4.18 1.44
C SER A 81 -9.61 -4.98 2.17
N LEU A 82 -9.45 -6.28 1.85
CA LEU A 82 -8.41 -7.12 2.43
C LEU A 82 -7.01 -6.61 2.07
N SER A 83 -6.75 -6.36 0.79
CA SER A 83 -5.44 -5.89 0.31
C SER A 83 -5.09 -4.50 0.85
N ILE A 84 -6.05 -3.57 0.85
CA ILE A 84 -5.85 -2.21 1.38
C ILE A 84 -5.64 -2.24 2.89
N ALA A 85 -6.34 -3.12 3.63
CA ALA A 85 -6.05 -3.32 5.05
C ALA A 85 -4.65 -3.90 5.27
N MET A 86 -4.21 -4.85 4.44
CA MET A 86 -2.82 -5.35 4.48
C MET A 86 -1.79 -4.25 4.18
N ALA A 87 -2.06 -3.40 3.17
CA ALA A 87 -1.24 -2.22 2.89
C ALA A 87 -1.22 -1.27 4.10
N GLY A 88 -2.38 -1.03 4.71
CA GLY A 88 -2.50 -0.25 5.95
C GLY A 88 -1.66 -0.80 7.10
N LEU A 89 -1.66 -2.12 7.30
CA LEU A 89 -0.79 -2.80 8.27
C LEU A 89 0.69 -2.64 7.92
N LEU A 90 1.05 -2.84 6.66
CA LEU A 90 2.43 -2.75 6.17
C LEU A 90 3.02 -1.34 6.39
N LEU A 91 2.28 -0.31 5.98
CA LEU A 91 2.68 1.10 6.15
C LEU A 91 2.79 1.47 7.63
N GLY A 92 1.87 0.99 8.47
CA GLY A 92 1.97 1.16 9.92
C GLY A 92 3.18 0.44 10.55
N LEU A 93 3.52 -0.77 10.08
CA LEU A 93 4.74 -1.48 10.48
C LEU A 93 6.01 -0.73 10.06
N CYS A 94 6.03 -0.14 8.86
CA CYS A 94 7.12 0.73 8.40
C CYS A 94 7.31 1.90 9.36
N TYR A 95 6.23 2.58 9.75
CA TYR A 95 6.27 3.65 10.75
C TYR A 95 6.78 3.16 12.11
N LEU A 96 6.23 2.06 12.63
CA LEU A 96 6.62 1.49 13.92
C LEU A 96 8.10 1.11 13.98
N ARG A 97 8.67 0.69 12.85
CA ARG A 97 10.07 0.28 12.75
C ARG A 97 11.03 1.46 12.69
N THR A 98 10.66 2.53 12.01
CA THR A 98 11.55 3.68 11.76
C THR A 98 11.24 4.89 12.63
N ARG A 99 10.02 4.97 13.16
CA ARG A 99 9.47 6.17 13.82
C ARG A 99 9.54 7.43 12.95
N SER A 100 9.53 7.22 11.63
CA SER A 100 9.57 8.24 10.60
C SER A 100 8.49 7.97 9.56
N LEU A 101 7.93 9.02 8.96
CA LEU A 101 7.00 8.93 7.85
C LEU A 101 7.69 8.69 6.50
N ALA A 102 9.02 8.85 6.42
CA ALA A 102 9.74 8.74 5.17
C ALA A 102 9.57 7.34 4.51
N LEU A 103 9.68 6.27 5.31
CA LEU A 103 9.55 4.91 4.78
C LEU A 103 8.11 4.58 4.32
N PRO A 104 7.04 4.82 5.11
CA PRO A 104 5.69 4.59 4.63
C PRO A 104 5.33 5.49 3.44
N ILE A 105 5.71 6.78 3.43
CA ILE A 105 5.49 7.67 2.26
C ILE A 105 6.20 7.11 1.02
N GLY A 106 7.47 6.73 1.14
CA GLY A 106 8.24 6.19 0.02
C GLY A 106 7.67 4.89 -0.53
N LEU A 107 7.24 3.98 0.34
CA LEU A 107 6.61 2.71 -0.07
C LEU A 107 5.24 2.94 -0.74
N HIS A 108 4.42 3.81 -0.17
CA HIS A 108 3.11 4.17 -0.69
C HIS A 108 3.22 4.87 -2.07
N LEU A 109 4.07 5.88 -2.17
CA LEU A 109 4.41 6.54 -3.43
C LEU A 109 4.88 5.51 -4.47
N GLY A 110 5.85 4.67 -4.10
CA GLY A 110 6.44 3.69 -5.01
C GLY A 110 5.43 2.70 -5.54
N TRP A 111 4.53 2.22 -4.67
CA TRP A 111 3.44 1.32 -5.06
C TRP A 111 2.48 2.00 -6.05
N ASN A 112 1.90 3.14 -5.69
CA ASN A 112 0.93 3.83 -6.53
C ASN A 112 1.52 4.28 -7.87
N TRP A 113 2.74 4.81 -7.85
CA TRP A 113 3.45 5.24 -9.05
C TRP A 113 3.76 4.06 -9.98
N ALA A 114 4.27 2.95 -9.44
CA ALA A 114 4.58 1.78 -10.24
C ALA A 114 3.30 1.17 -10.83
N GLN A 115 2.25 1.01 -10.01
CA GLN A 115 0.98 0.44 -10.45
C GLN A 115 0.29 1.33 -11.49
N GLY A 116 0.11 2.62 -11.21
CA GLY A 116 -0.64 3.55 -12.05
C GLY A 116 0.19 4.12 -13.20
N THR A 117 1.29 4.81 -12.88
CA THR A 117 2.05 5.57 -13.88
C THR A 117 2.94 4.69 -14.75
N LEU A 118 3.62 3.69 -14.16
CA LEU A 118 4.51 2.83 -14.93
C LEU A 118 3.72 1.74 -15.65
N LEU A 119 2.91 0.98 -14.92
CA LEU A 119 2.23 -0.21 -15.45
C LEU A 119 0.83 0.07 -16.01
N GLY A 120 0.21 1.21 -15.71
CA GLY A 120 -1.08 1.64 -16.28
C GLY A 120 -2.30 0.92 -15.72
N PHE A 121 -2.19 0.27 -14.56
CA PHE A 121 -3.35 -0.26 -13.86
C PHE A 121 -4.15 0.85 -13.17
N GLY A 122 -5.41 0.60 -12.88
CA GLY A 122 -6.14 1.42 -11.92
C GLY A 122 -5.43 1.45 -10.58
N VAL A 123 -5.54 2.55 -9.84
CA VAL A 123 -5.07 2.69 -8.46
C VAL A 123 -6.28 2.99 -7.60
N SER A 124 -6.60 2.10 -6.69
CA SER A 124 -7.77 2.20 -5.80
C SER A 124 -9.08 2.48 -6.56
N GLY A 125 -9.26 1.87 -7.72
CA GLY A 125 -10.44 2.03 -8.58
C GLY A 125 -10.41 3.27 -9.49
N ILE A 126 -9.38 4.11 -9.41
CA ILE A 126 -9.21 5.29 -10.28
C ILE A 126 -8.41 4.87 -11.52
N PRO A 127 -8.99 4.99 -12.74
CA PRO A 127 -8.28 4.66 -13.96
C PRO A 127 -7.03 5.51 -14.16
N ASN A 128 -5.96 4.90 -14.68
CA ASN A 128 -4.71 5.57 -14.98
C ASN A 128 -4.25 5.31 -16.40
N GLY A 129 -3.62 6.31 -17.03
CA GLY A 129 -2.83 6.15 -18.24
C GLY A 129 -1.38 5.92 -17.85
N GLY A 130 -0.82 4.74 -18.15
CA GLY A 130 0.54 4.40 -17.78
C GLY A 130 1.53 4.48 -18.95
N TRP A 131 2.80 4.28 -18.64
CA TRP A 131 3.88 4.05 -19.60
C TRP A 131 3.65 2.74 -20.36
N TRP A 132 3.06 1.76 -19.69
CA TRP A 132 2.49 0.55 -20.25
C TRP A 132 0.98 0.55 -20.08
N THR A 133 0.29 -0.25 -20.89
CA THR A 133 -1.15 -0.49 -20.77
C THR A 133 -1.37 -1.98 -20.58
N PRO A 134 -2.02 -2.42 -19.50
CA PRO A 134 -2.37 -3.82 -19.31
C PRO A 134 -3.52 -4.22 -20.24
N VAL A 135 -3.33 -5.30 -20.98
CA VAL A 135 -4.36 -5.94 -21.80
C VAL A 135 -4.73 -7.26 -21.15
N PHE A 136 -5.96 -7.34 -20.69
CA PHE A 136 -6.48 -8.51 -19.96
C PHE A 136 -6.98 -9.58 -20.93
N HIS A 137 -6.82 -10.87 -20.55
CA HIS A 137 -7.19 -12.03 -21.37
C HIS A 137 -8.43 -12.76 -20.85
N GLY A 138 -9.36 -12.06 -20.21
CA GLY A 138 -10.59 -12.67 -19.68
C GLY A 138 -10.40 -13.51 -18.42
N GLN A 139 -9.27 -13.38 -17.75
CA GLN A 139 -9.03 -14.02 -16.45
C GLN A 139 -9.93 -13.40 -15.36
N PRO A 140 -10.29 -14.17 -14.33
CA PRO A 140 -11.15 -13.68 -13.27
C PRO A 140 -10.52 -12.50 -12.52
N GLU A 141 -11.33 -11.52 -12.17
CA GLU A 141 -10.86 -10.28 -11.50
C GLU A 141 -10.13 -10.54 -10.18
N TRP A 142 -10.48 -11.60 -9.46
CA TRP A 142 -9.75 -11.95 -8.23
C TRP A 142 -8.25 -12.24 -8.45
N LEU A 143 -7.85 -12.59 -9.68
CA LEU A 143 -6.45 -12.82 -10.04
C LEU A 143 -5.75 -11.54 -10.48
N THR A 144 -6.43 -10.68 -11.24
CA THR A 144 -5.85 -9.51 -11.91
C THR A 144 -6.18 -8.18 -11.22
N GLY A 145 -7.22 -8.16 -10.39
CA GLY A 145 -7.78 -6.94 -9.80
C GLY A 145 -8.72 -6.18 -10.72
N GLY A 146 -8.84 -6.61 -12.00
CA GLY A 146 -9.73 -5.98 -12.98
C GLY A 146 -9.52 -4.48 -13.14
N ALA A 147 -10.60 -3.75 -13.30
CA ALA A 147 -10.60 -2.30 -13.45
C ALA A 147 -10.20 -1.55 -12.16
N PHE A 148 -10.38 -2.17 -10.98
CA PHE A 148 -9.99 -1.55 -9.71
C PHE A 148 -8.47 -1.39 -9.60
N GLY A 149 -7.73 -2.32 -10.19
CA GLY A 149 -6.28 -2.39 -10.11
C GLY A 149 -5.80 -3.57 -9.26
N LEU A 150 -4.48 -3.77 -9.22
CA LEU A 150 -3.84 -4.93 -8.57
C LEU A 150 -4.24 -5.09 -7.10
N GLU A 151 -4.66 -4.03 -6.43
CA GLU A 151 -5.11 -4.02 -5.04
C GLU A 151 -6.37 -4.87 -4.81
N ALA A 152 -7.19 -5.12 -5.86
CA ALA A 152 -8.35 -6.00 -5.78
C ALA A 152 -8.01 -7.45 -6.16
N SER A 153 -6.75 -7.86 -6.05
CA SER A 153 -6.32 -9.21 -6.41
C SER A 153 -5.85 -10.03 -5.21
N LEU A 154 -6.08 -11.34 -5.27
CA LEU A 154 -5.56 -12.27 -4.26
C LEU A 154 -4.03 -12.29 -4.21
N PRO A 155 -3.28 -12.27 -5.35
CA PRO A 155 -1.83 -12.14 -5.31
C PRO A 155 -1.33 -10.93 -4.52
N CYS A 156 -1.97 -9.76 -4.68
CA CYS A 156 -1.62 -8.55 -3.93
C CYS A 156 -1.82 -8.74 -2.42
N ALA A 157 -2.97 -9.32 -2.00
CA ALA A 157 -3.24 -9.62 -0.59
C ALA A 157 -2.19 -10.56 0.01
N LEU A 158 -1.79 -11.61 -0.73
CA LEU A 158 -0.78 -12.57 -0.29
C LEU A 158 0.61 -11.92 -0.15
N VAL A 159 1.03 -11.12 -1.14
CA VAL A 159 2.30 -10.37 -1.07
C VAL A 159 2.30 -9.41 0.11
N GLY A 160 1.20 -8.68 0.31
CA GLY A 160 1.02 -7.80 1.46
C GLY A 160 1.13 -8.54 2.80
N ALA A 161 0.50 -9.70 2.93
CA ALA A 161 0.57 -10.54 4.12
C ALA A 161 2.01 -11.02 4.40
N VAL A 162 2.71 -11.51 3.38
CA VAL A 162 4.12 -11.93 3.50
C VAL A 162 5.02 -10.77 3.93
N ALA A 163 4.85 -9.60 3.33
CA ALA A 163 5.60 -8.39 3.68
C ALA A 163 5.32 -7.95 5.13
N CYS A 164 4.06 -7.99 5.57
CA CYS A 164 3.69 -7.71 6.96
C CYS A 164 4.37 -8.68 7.93
N LEU A 165 4.35 -9.98 7.65
CA LEU A 165 4.99 -10.98 8.49
C LEU A 165 6.51 -10.78 8.57
N ALA A 166 7.16 -10.48 7.44
CA ALA A 166 8.59 -10.21 7.39
C ALA A 166 8.98 -8.99 8.24
N LEU A 167 8.22 -7.91 8.15
CA LEU A 167 8.47 -6.71 8.97
C LEU A 167 8.11 -6.91 10.44
N ALA A 168 7.03 -7.62 10.75
CA ALA A 168 6.60 -7.85 12.14
C ALA A 168 7.64 -8.67 12.94
N ARG A 169 8.30 -9.66 12.33
CA ARG A 169 9.36 -10.47 12.95
C ARG A 169 10.51 -9.60 13.50
N GLY A 170 10.83 -8.49 12.85
CA GLY A 170 11.86 -7.56 13.31
C GLY A 170 11.45 -6.66 14.48
N LEU A 171 10.15 -6.61 14.83
CA LEU A 171 9.62 -5.79 15.92
C LEU A 171 9.45 -6.58 17.25
N GLY A 172 9.50 -7.92 17.19
CA GLY A 172 9.38 -8.80 18.37
C GLY A 172 10.65 -8.97 19.21
N GLY A 173 11.79 -8.56 18.68
CA GLY A 173 13.12 -8.80 19.27
C GLY A 173 13.80 -7.53 19.78
N GLY A 174 13.28 -6.90 20.83
CA GLY A 174 14.10 -5.92 21.56
C GLY A 174 13.46 -4.54 21.71
N ASN A 175 13.18 -4.17 22.93
CA ASN A 175 12.97 -2.78 23.31
C ASN A 175 14.31 -2.02 23.10
N PRO A 176 14.39 -1.03 22.20
CA PRO A 176 15.63 -0.27 21.96
C PRO A 176 16.18 0.41 23.23
N ALA A 177 15.31 0.70 24.21
CA ALA A 177 15.69 1.27 25.49
C ALA A 177 16.64 0.36 26.30
N ASN A 178 16.54 -0.97 26.16
CA ASN A 178 17.42 -1.91 26.85
C ASN A 178 18.80 -2.07 26.22
N ARG A 179 19.03 -1.61 24.98
CA ARG A 179 20.37 -1.62 24.35
C ARG A 179 21.24 -0.47 24.80
N ILE A 180 20.64 0.65 25.21
CA ILE A 180 21.41 1.83 25.66
C ILE A 180 21.86 1.68 27.11
N MET A 181 21.09 1.00 27.97
CA MET A 181 21.48 0.80 29.38
C MET A 181 22.48 -0.35 29.58
N GLY A 182 22.60 -1.28 28.65
CA GLY A 182 23.56 -2.40 28.76
C GLY A 182 25.03 -2.05 28.50
N ASN A 183 25.31 -0.88 27.92
CA ASN A 183 26.68 -0.44 27.60
C ASN A 183 27.27 0.61 28.56
N SER A 184 26.55 0.96 29.64
CA SER A 184 27.04 1.95 30.62
C SER A 184 27.55 1.36 31.90
N ILE A 185 27.67 0.02 32.01
CA ILE A 185 28.27 -0.65 33.18
C ILE A 185 29.30 -1.66 32.65
N LYS A 186 30.45 -1.17 32.25
CA LYS A 186 31.74 -1.88 32.23
C LYS A 186 32.85 -0.86 32.37
#